data_4bd2693974643cdfb0b488ea3c705552
#
_entry.id   4bd2693974643cdfb0b488ea3c705552
#
_cell.length_a   1.000
_cell.length_b   1.000
_cell.length_c   1.000
_cell.angle_alpha   90.00
_cell.angle_beta   90.00
_cell.angle_gamma   90.00
#
_symmetry.space_group_name_H-M   'P 1'
#
loop_
_entity.id
_entity.type
_entity.pdbx_description
1 polymer ?
#
loop_
_entity_poly.entity_id
_entity_poly.type
_entity_poly.pdbx_seq_one_letter_code
_entity_poly.pdbx_strand_id
1 'polypeptide(L)'
;MHHPGRDQERLYLQVSDEFGGALERLARAYERDSDVRRDLLQEIHVALWRSLARFDGRCSMRTWVYRVAHNIATSRVIRAKKSATAFAELALLESIPDKTDGEAQLDRRRTLDRVYELIHELRPIDRQIILLYLEDLDTPAIAEITGLTARNVATKIHRIKQLLARQFHDKGC
;
A
#
# COMPACT_ATOMS: atom_id res chain seq x y z
N MET A 1 19.76 21.10 -25.22
CA MET A 1 19.05 19.91 -25.75
C MET A 1 18.45 19.14 -24.60
N HIS A 2 17.13 19.23 -24.44
CA HIS A 2 16.38 18.53 -23.40
C HIS A 2 16.20 17.09 -23.87
N HIS A 3 16.79 16.11 -23.15
CA HIS A 3 16.63 14.69 -23.46
C HIS A 3 15.54 14.14 -22.53
N PRO A 4 14.31 13.92 -23.01
CA PRO A 4 13.18 13.49 -22.17
C PRO A 4 13.46 12.19 -21.38
N GLY A 5 14.26 11.30 -21.93
CA GLY A 5 14.62 10.06 -21.25
C GLY A 5 15.54 10.23 -20.04
N ARG A 6 16.48 11.20 -20.06
CA ARG A 6 17.37 11.46 -18.92
C ARG A 6 16.65 12.14 -17.74
N ASP A 7 15.69 13.01 -18.04
CA ASP A 7 14.90 13.66 -17.00
C ASP A 7 13.97 12.65 -16.31
N GLN A 8 13.36 11.75 -17.07
CA GLN A 8 12.55 10.66 -16.53
C GLN A 8 13.37 9.70 -15.66
N GLU A 9 14.57 9.33 -16.10
CA GLU A 9 15.47 8.46 -15.33
C GLU A 9 15.88 9.10 -14.01
N ARG A 10 16.25 10.38 -14.03
CA ARG A 10 16.60 11.14 -12.83
C ARG A 10 15.44 11.23 -11.85
N LEU A 11 14.23 11.53 -12.34
CA LEU A 11 13.02 11.58 -11.50
C LEU A 11 12.71 10.21 -10.89
N TYR A 12 12.87 9.13 -11.66
CA TYR A 12 12.63 7.79 -11.17
C TYR A 12 13.63 7.38 -10.09
N LEU A 13 14.92 7.68 -10.28
CA LEU A 13 15.93 7.40 -9.25
C LEU A 13 15.65 8.17 -7.97
N GLN A 14 15.27 9.44 -8.06
CA GLN A 14 14.86 10.24 -6.91
C GLN A 14 13.64 9.64 -6.21
N VAL A 15 12.60 9.26 -6.96
CA VAL A 15 11.40 8.61 -6.42
C VAL A 15 11.73 7.27 -5.76
N SER A 16 12.59 6.47 -6.37
CA SER A 16 12.99 5.17 -5.83
C SER A 16 13.76 5.31 -4.52
N ASP A 17 14.64 6.31 -4.42
CA ASP A 17 15.41 6.60 -3.21
C ASP A 17 14.51 7.14 -2.08
N GLU A 18 13.66 8.12 -2.39
CA GLU A 18 12.81 8.79 -1.40
C GLU A 18 11.64 7.94 -0.93
N PHE A 19 10.99 7.17 -1.83
CA PHE A 19 9.75 6.45 -1.54
C PHE A 19 9.90 4.93 -1.50
N GLY A 20 11.08 4.36 -1.77
CA GLY A 20 11.28 2.91 -1.85
C GLY A 20 10.77 2.16 -0.62
N GLY A 21 11.15 2.59 0.58
CA GLY A 21 10.68 1.98 1.83
C GLY A 21 9.15 2.11 2.05
N ALA A 22 8.54 3.22 1.62
CA ALA A 22 7.09 3.41 1.68
C ALA A 22 6.36 2.48 0.70
N LEU A 23 6.90 2.28 -0.50
CA LEU A 23 6.36 1.36 -1.49
C LEU A 23 6.45 -0.10 -1.02
N GLU A 24 7.53 -0.49 -0.34
CA GLU A 24 7.66 -1.81 0.29
C GLU A 24 6.62 -2.03 1.38
N ARG A 25 6.40 -1.05 2.27
CA ARG A 25 5.35 -1.11 3.30
C ARG A 25 3.97 -1.23 2.67
N LEU A 26 3.70 -0.45 1.62
CA LEU A 26 2.46 -0.54 0.86
C LEU A 26 2.28 -1.94 0.27
N ALA A 27 3.28 -2.46 -0.44
CA ALA A 27 3.20 -3.79 -1.04
C ALA A 27 2.93 -4.87 0.02
N ARG A 28 3.59 -4.81 1.18
CA ARG A 28 3.36 -5.71 2.31
C ARG A 28 1.93 -5.62 2.86
N ALA A 29 1.34 -4.43 2.87
CA ALA A 29 -0.03 -4.23 3.33
C ALA A 29 -1.09 -4.75 2.34
N TYR A 30 -0.72 -4.96 1.08
CA TYR A 30 -1.61 -5.50 0.06
C TYR A 30 -1.41 -6.99 -0.21
N GLU A 31 -0.19 -7.51 -0.03
CA GLU A 31 0.15 -8.91 -0.34
C GLU A 31 0.89 -9.58 0.83
N ARG A 32 0.36 -10.74 1.26
CA ARG A 32 0.93 -11.56 2.34
C ARG A 32 2.09 -12.42 1.84
N ASP A 33 1.91 -13.03 0.68
CA ASP A 33 2.91 -13.87 0.05
C ASP A 33 4.10 -13.03 -0.42
N SER A 34 5.33 -13.48 -0.10
CA SER A 34 6.56 -12.74 -0.39
C SER A 34 6.85 -12.62 -1.87
N ASP A 35 6.54 -13.66 -2.67
CA ASP A 35 6.82 -13.66 -4.09
C ASP A 35 5.80 -12.82 -4.84
N VAL A 36 4.51 -12.96 -4.49
CA VAL A 36 3.43 -12.13 -5.02
C VAL A 36 3.61 -10.66 -4.65
N ARG A 37 4.14 -10.38 -3.45
CA ARG A 37 4.49 -9.03 -3.00
C ARG A 37 5.63 -8.42 -3.83
N ARG A 38 6.65 -9.22 -4.17
CA ARG A 38 7.77 -8.79 -5.03
C ARG A 38 7.27 -8.44 -6.43
N ASP A 39 6.37 -9.25 -6.98
CA ASP A 39 5.73 -8.97 -8.27
C ASP A 39 4.91 -7.68 -8.23
N LEU A 40 4.11 -7.46 -7.16
CA LEU A 40 3.36 -6.22 -6.98
C LEU A 40 4.30 -5.01 -6.93
N LEU A 41 5.38 -5.09 -6.18
CA LEU A 41 6.37 -4.01 -6.09
C LEU A 41 6.98 -3.70 -7.45
N GLN A 42 7.32 -4.72 -8.23
CA GLN A 42 7.82 -4.57 -9.59
C GLN A 42 6.77 -3.92 -10.52
N GLU A 43 5.50 -4.32 -10.45
CA GLU A 43 4.42 -3.68 -11.21
C GLU A 43 4.29 -2.19 -10.86
N ILE A 44 4.41 -1.84 -9.57
CA ILE A 44 4.39 -0.45 -9.09
C ILE A 44 5.55 0.34 -9.68
N HIS A 45 6.78 -0.19 -9.63
CA HIS A 45 7.97 0.47 -10.18
C HIS A 45 7.86 0.69 -11.69
N VAL A 46 7.37 -0.29 -12.45
CA VAL A 46 7.12 -0.16 -13.89
C VAL A 46 6.06 0.91 -14.17
N ALA A 47 4.98 0.94 -13.39
CA ALA A 47 3.94 1.95 -13.55
C ALA A 47 4.43 3.36 -13.20
N LEU A 48 5.23 3.51 -12.14
CA LEU A 48 5.87 4.76 -11.78
C LEU A 48 6.80 5.24 -12.89
N TRP A 49 7.71 4.39 -13.36
CA TRP A 49 8.59 4.73 -14.48
C TRP A 49 7.80 5.27 -15.67
N ARG A 50 6.78 4.56 -16.13
CA ARG A 50 5.94 4.98 -17.27
C ARG A 50 5.17 6.27 -17.01
N SER A 51 4.69 6.47 -15.78
CA SER A 51 3.88 7.64 -15.42
C SER A 51 4.69 8.92 -15.28
N LEU A 52 5.95 8.82 -14.83
CA LEU A 52 6.84 9.98 -14.64
C LEU A 52 7.13 10.73 -15.93
N ALA A 53 7.07 10.08 -17.09
CA ALA A 53 7.16 10.75 -18.39
C ALA A 53 6.04 11.80 -18.62
N ARG A 54 4.93 11.69 -17.87
CA ARG A 54 3.75 12.58 -17.96
C ARG A 54 3.57 13.45 -16.72
N PHE A 55 4.51 13.38 -15.78
CA PHE A 55 4.44 14.20 -14.57
C PHE A 55 4.65 15.67 -14.91
N ASP A 56 3.63 16.48 -14.70
CA ASP A 56 3.59 17.91 -15.08
C ASP A 56 3.66 18.87 -13.86
N GLY A 57 3.83 18.33 -12.65
CA GLY A 57 3.96 19.12 -11.43
C GLY A 57 2.65 19.72 -10.90
N ARG A 58 1.47 19.37 -11.44
CA ARG A 58 0.17 19.86 -10.94
C ARG A 58 -0.17 19.38 -9.54
N CYS A 59 0.44 18.29 -9.10
CA CYS A 59 0.39 17.84 -7.71
C CYS A 59 1.80 17.57 -7.21
N SER A 60 1.97 17.37 -5.90
CA SER A 60 3.28 17.01 -5.35
C SER A 60 3.75 15.65 -5.90
N MET A 61 5.07 15.46 -5.99
CA MET A 61 5.65 14.15 -6.36
C MET A 61 5.14 13.06 -5.43
N ARG A 62 5.03 13.34 -4.15
CA ARG A 62 4.48 12.44 -3.12
C ARG A 62 3.05 11.99 -3.46
N THR A 63 2.16 12.92 -3.77
CA THR A 63 0.78 12.62 -4.20
C THR A 63 0.76 11.77 -5.45
N TRP A 64 1.60 12.10 -6.43
CA TRP A 64 1.71 11.33 -7.67
C TRP A 64 2.12 9.88 -7.44
N VAL A 65 3.19 9.67 -6.68
CA VAL A 65 3.73 8.34 -6.36
C VAL A 65 2.69 7.47 -5.66
N TYR A 66 2.07 8.00 -4.60
CA TYR A 66 1.05 7.23 -3.87
C TYR A 66 -0.20 6.95 -4.70
N ARG A 67 -0.63 7.89 -5.54
CA ARG A 67 -1.75 7.68 -6.47
C ARG A 67 -1.46 6.53 -7.43
N VAL A 68 -0.30 6.50 -8.05
CA VAL A 68 0.09 5.42 -8.97
C VAL A 68 0.20 4.09 -8.23
N ALA A 69 0.91 4.05 -7.11
CA ALA A 69 1.14 2.82 -6.35
C ALA A 69 -0.17 2.21 -5.83
N HIS A 70 -1.04 3.01 -5.22
CA HIS A 70 -2.33 2.53 -4.72
C HIS A 70 -3.29 2.09 -5.84
N ASN A 71 -3.27 2.76 -6.99
CA ASN A 71 -4.08 2.34 -8.13
C ASN A 71 -3.67 0.95 -8.63
N ILE A 72 -2.37 0.66 -8.72
CA ILE A 72 -1.87 -0.67 -9.10
C ILE A 72 -2.27 -1.71 -8.04
N ALA A 73 -1.99 -1.46 -6.76
CA ALA A 73 -2.28 -2.39 -5.68
C ALA A 73 -3.79 -2.69 -5.55
N THR A 74 -4.64 -1.67 -5.59
CA THR A 74 -6.10 -1.82 -5.51
C THR A 74 -6.66 -2.57 -6.72
N SER A 75 -6.16 -2.27 -7.94
CA SER A 75 -6.57 -2.96 -9.16
C SER A 75 -6.22 -4.45 -9.11
N ARG A 76 -5.06 -4.80 -8.52
CA ARG A 76 -4.65 -6.19 -8.32
C ARG A 76 -5.61 -6.93 -7.38
N VAL A 77 -5.96 -6.33 -6.24
CA VAL A 77 -6.93 -6.91 -5.29
C VAL A 77 -8.29 -7.14 -5.94
N ILE A 78 -8.78 -6.16 -6.73
CA ILE A 78 -10.07 -6.28 -7.41
C ILE A 78 -10.02 -7.40 -8.45
N ARG A 79 -8.94 -7.51 -9.22
CA ARG A 79 -8.74 -8.59 -10.21
C ARG A 79 -8.68 -9.96 -9.54
N ALA A 80 -7.91 -10.10 -8.44
CA ALA A 80 -7.78 -11.35 -7.69
C ALA A 80 -9.15 -11.80 -7.13
N LYS A 81 -9.95 -10.87 -6.59
CA LYS A 81 -11.31 -11.20 -6.12
C LYS A 81 -12.22 -11.67 -7.24
N LYS A 82 -12.18 -11.05 -8.42
CA LYS A 82 -12.95 -11.49 -9.58
C LYS A 82 -12.54 -12.89 -10.05
N SER A 83 -11.23 -13.17 -10.08
CA SER A 83 -10.71 -14.51 -10.41
C SER A 83 -11.10 -15.55 -9.36
N ALA A 84 -10.99 -15.23 -8.06
CA ALA A 84 -11.37 -16.12 -6.98
C ALA A 84 -12.89 -16.46 -7.01
N THR A 85 -13.74 -15.52 -7.37
CA THR A 85 -15.19 -15.79 -7.56
C THR A 85 -15.46 -16.71 -8.75
N ALA A 86 -14.60 -16.69 -9.77
CA ALA A 86 -14.68 -17.59 -10.92
C ALA A 86 -14.06 -18.98 -10.64
N PHE A 87 -13.18 -19.12 -9.63
CA PHE A 87 -12.47 -20.34 -9.24
C PHE A 87 -12.77 -20.79 -7.79
N ALA A 88 -13.92 -20.43 -7.23
CA ALA A 88 -14.28 -20.68 -5.83
C ALA A 88 -14.34 -22.17 -5.40
N GLU A 89 -13.79 -23.10 -6.18
CA GLU A 89 -13.80 -24.54 -5.93
C GLU A 89 -12.41 -25.17 -5.64
N LEU A 90 -11.30 -24.42 -5.70
CA LEU A 90 -9.97 -25.00 -5.44
C LEU A 90 -8.99 -23.99 -4.90
N ALA A 91 -8.66 -24.08 -3.61
CA ALA A 91 -7.38 -23.82 -2.97
C ALA A 91 -7.47 -23.04 -1.66
N LEU A 92 -7.51 -23.78 -0.59
CA LEU A 92 -6.90 -23.44 0.69
C LEU A 92 -5.37 -23.53 0.51
N LEU A 93 -4.69 -22.41 0.45
CA LEU A 93 -3.23 -22.38 0.57
C LEU A 93 -2.86 -21.51 1.78
N GLU A 94 -2.36 -22.22 2.80
CA GLU A 94 -1.78 -21.63 4.01
C GLU A 94 -0.48 -20.88 3.65
N SER A 95 -0.36 -19.63 4.10
CA SER A 95 0.87 -18.86 3.99
C SER A 95 1.81 -19.25 5.14
N ILE A 96 3.02 -19.70 4.82
CA ILE A 96 4.09 -20.02 5.77
C ILE A 96 4.74 -18.72 6.26
N PRO A 97 4.89 -18.47 7.59
CA PRO A 97 5.57 -17.29 8.09
C PRO A 97 7.09 -17.44 7.91
N ASP A 98 7.71 -16.39 7.38
CA ASP A 98 9.17 -16.27 7.28
C ASP A 98 9.77 -16.02 8.68
N LYS A 99 10.68 -16.90 9.14
CA LYS A 99 11.29 -16.85 10.46
C LYS A 99 12.75 -16.38 10.32
N THR A 100 13.13 -15.33 11.04
CA THR A 100 14.38 -15.21 11.84
C THR A 100 14.50 -13.85 12.49
N ASP A 101 14.74 -13.83 13.82
CA ASP A 101 15.66 -12.97 14.57
C ASP A 101 15.20 -12.64 16.00
N GLY A 102 16.16 -12.47 16.91
CA GLY A 102 16.21 -12.29 18.36
C GLY A 102 14.97 -11.72 19.14
N GLU A 103 14.78 -12.08 20.40
CA GLU A 103 13.56 -11.96 21.19
C GLU A 103 12.89 -10.57 21.21
N ALA A 104 13.61 -9.47 21.38
CA ALA A 104 13.04 -8.12 21.40
C ALA A 104 12.67 -7.62 19.98
N GLN A 105 13.36 -8.11 18.96
CA GLN A 105 13.09 -7.88 17.55
C GLN A 105 11.93 -8.75 17.08
N LEU A 106 11.78 -9.94 17.65
CA LEU A 106 10.65 -10.85 17.47
C LEU A 106 9.33 -10.22 17.95
N ASP A 107 9.28 -9.57 19.09
CA ASP A 107 8.06 -8.94 19.61
C ASP A 107 7.62 -7.73 18.77
N ARG A 108 8.56 -6.92 18.31
CA ARG A 108 8.26 -5.84 17.35
C ARG A 108 7.77 -6.38 16.01
N ARG A 109 8.40 -7.44 15.48
CA ARG A 109 7.96 -8.09 14.25
C ARG A 109 6.56 -8.68 14.40
N ARG A 110 6.30 -9.42 15.47
CA ARG A 110 4.96 -9.98 15.78
C ARG A 110 3.89 -8.89 15.85
N THR A 111 4.21 -7.77 16.50
CA THR A 111 3.31 -6.62 16.59
C THR A 111 3.02 -6.01 15.23
N LEU A 112 4.06 -5.80 14.40
CA LEU A 112 3.92 -5.30 13.05
C LEU A 112 3.16 -6.26 12.13
N ASP A 113 3.47 -7.57 12.20
CA ASP A 113 2.77 -8.59 11.45
C ASP A 113 1.29 -8.59 11.78
N ARG A 114 0.95 -8.47 13.06
CA ARG A 114 -0.42 -8.36 13.51
C ARG A 114 -1.13 -7.11 12.99
N VAL A 115 -0.46 -5.96 12.96
CA VAL A 115 -1.01 -4.73 12.37
C VAL A 115 -1.29 -4.95 10.88
N TYR A 116 -0.36 -5.55 10.14
CA TYR A 116 -0.58 -5.87 8.73
C TYR A 116 -1.74 -6.84 8.51
N GLU A 117 -1.89 -7.86 9.36
CA GLU A 117 -3.03 -8.78 9.34
C GLU A 117 -4.37 -8.02 9.46
N LEU A 118 -4.47 -7.12 10.44
CA LEU A 118 -5.67 -6.30 10.62
C LEU A 118 -5.93 -5.37 9.43
N ILE A 119 -4.88 -4.81 8.82
CA ILE A 119 -4.98 -3.99 7.62
C ILE A 119 -5.47 -4.83 6.43
N HIS A 120 -5.03 -6.08 6.31
CA HIS A 120 -5.50 -7.00 5.26
C HIS A 120 -7.00 -7.31 5.35
N GLU A 121 -7.60 -7.30 6.53
CA GLU A 121 -9.03 -7.51 6.75
C GLU A 121 -9.89 -6.30 6.32
N LEU A 122 -9.27 -5.12 6.14
CA LEU A 122 -9.98 -3.92 5.72
C LEU A 122 -10.44 -4.00 4.26
N ARG A 123 -11.55 -3.34 3.96
CA ARG A 123 -11.97 -3.11 2.57
C ARG A 123 -10.90 -2.32 1.80
N PRO A 124 -10.73 -2.53 0.49
CA PRO A 124 -9.66 -1.91 -0.28
C PRO A 124 -9.53 -0.39 -0.08
N ILE A 125 -10.64 0.35 -0.08
CA ILE A 125 -10.62 1.80 0.11
C ILE A 125 -10.23 2.22 1.54
N ASP A 126 -10.66 1.47 2.55
CA ASP A 126 -10.33 1.76 3.95
C ASP A 126 -8.85 1.41 4.22
N ARG A 127 -8.33 0.35 3.59
CA ARG A 127 -6.90 0.00 3.57
C ARG A 127 -6.06 1.11 2.93
N GLN A 128 -6.47 1.61 1.78
CA GLN A 128 -5.78 2.71 1.11
C GLN A 128 -5.71 3.95 2.00
N ILE A 129 -6.82 4.35 2.61
CA ILE A 129 -6.88 5.53 3.48
C ILE A 129 -5.96 5.40 4.68
N ILE A 130 -5.99 4.26 5.38
CA ILE A 130 -5.17 4.09 6.58
C ILE A 130 -3.68 4.04 6.26
N LEU A 131 -3.29 3.43 5.14
CA LEU A 131 -1.88 3.40 4.71
C LEU A 131 -1.37 4.80 4.38
N LEU A 132 -2.15 5.61 3.66
CA LEU A 132 -1.80 7.00 3.36
C LEU A 132 -1.68 7.84 4.64
N TYR A 133 -2.58 7.61 5.60
CA TYR A 133 -2.51 8.27 6.91
C TYR A 133 -1.26 7.86 7.70
N LEU A 134 -0.87 6.59 7.69
CA LEU A 134 0.33 6.10 8.36
C LEU A 134 1.64 6.58 7.68
N GLU A 135 1.57 7.01 6.44
CA GLU A 135 2.65 7.69 5.73
C GLU A 135 2.58 9.22 5.89
N ASP A 136 1.92 9.72 6.93
CA ASP A 136 1.82 11.14 7.29
C ASP A 136 1.25 12.05 6.18
N LEU A 137 0.34 11.54 5.34
CA LEU A 137 -0.40 12.40 4.43
C LEU A 137 -1.56 13.06 5.18
N ASP A 138 -1.77 14.34 4.89
CA ASP A 138 -2.90 15.07 5.41
C ASP A 138 -4.23 14.67 4.72
N THR A 139 -5.34 15.00 5.35
CA THR A 139 -6.67 14.66 4.86
C THR A 139 -6.96 15.18 3.45
N PRO A 140 -6.57 16.42 3.07
CA PRO A 140 -6.71 16.91 1.70
C PRO A 140 -5.93 16.09 0.68
N ALA A 141 -4.67 15.73 0.95
CA ALA A 141 -3.87 14.90 0.06
C ALA A 141 -4.44 13.49 -0.10
N ILE A 142 -4.93 12.88 1.00
CA ILE A 142 -5.62 11.58 0.94
C ILE A 142 -6.91 11.70 0.10
N ALA A 143 -7.67 12.77 0.26
CA ALA A 143 -8.87 13.03 -0.53
C ALA A 143 -8.55 13.14 -2.03
N GLU A 144 -7.49 13.85 -2.38
CA GLU A 144 -7.00 13.99 -3.76
C GLU A 144 -6.58 12.64 -4.38
N ILE A 145 -5.90 11.78 -3.60
CA ILE A 145 -5.46 10.45 -4.07
C ILE A 145 -6.63 9.49 -4.23
N THR A 146 -7.59 9.51 -3.30
CA THR A 146 -8.68 8.52 -3.23
C THR A 146 -9.92 8.93 -4.02
N GLY A 147 -10.03 10.20 -4.41
CA GLY A 147 -11.22 10.76 -5.05
C GLY A 147 -12.41 10.98 -4.08
N LEU A 148 -12.17 10.90 -2.77
CA LEU A 148 -13.17 11.15 -1.74
C LEU A 148 -13.14 12.61 -1.29
N THR A 149 -14.19 13.07 -0.59
CA THR A 149 -14.13 14.37 0.09
C THR A 149 -13.28 14.30 1.35
N ALA A 150 -12.61 15.40 1.71
CA ALA A 150 -11.79 15.48 2.92
C ALA A 150 -12.59 15.11 4.19
N ARG A 151 -13.87 15.53 4.27
CA ARG A 151 -14.78 15.17 5.36
C ARG A 151 -14.99 13.66 5.45
N ASN A 152 -15.20 12.99 4.31
CA ASN A 152 -15.39 11.54 4.26
C ASN A 152 -14.11 10.81 4.70
N VAL A 153 -12.94 11.27 4.22
CA VAL A 153 -11.63 10.74 4.62
C VAL A 153 -11.44 10.85 6.14
N ALA A 154 -11.68 12.02 6.75
CA ALA A 154 -11.54 12.23 8.19
C ALA A 154 -12.44 11.27 9.01
N THR A 155 -13.71 11.14 8.60
CA THR A 155 -14.66 10.22 9.24
C THR A 155 -14.20 8.77 9.13
N LYS A 156 -13.69 8.37 7.96
CA LYS A 156 -13.18 7.03 7.72
C LYS A 156 -11.93 6.73 8.55
N ILE A 157 -10.96 7.64 8.61
CA ILE A 157 -9.76 7.50 9.45
C ILE A 157 -10.16 7.25 10.90
N HIS A 158 -11.06 8.06 11.45
CA HIS A 158 -11.53 7.91 12.84
C HIS A 158 -12.13 6.51 13.06
N ARG A 159 -13.04 6.08 12.19
CA ARG A 159 -13.69 4.78 12.28
C ARG A 159 -12.72 3.61 12.13
N ILE A 160 -11.77 3.69 11.20
CA ILE A 160 -10.76 2.66 10.98
C ILE A 160 -9.86 2.53 12.21
N LYS A 161 -9.40 3.65 12.78
CA LYS A 161 -8.59 3.65 14.01
C LYS A 161 -9.31 2.97 15.17
N GLN A 162 -10.59 3.25 15.36
CA GLN A 162 -11.40 2.60 16.41
C GLN A 162 -11.54 1.10 16.16
N LEU A 163 -11.76 0.69 14.90
CA LEU A 163 -11.86 -0.72 14.53
C LEU A 163 -10.56 -1.47 14.80
N LEU A 164 -9.44 -0.91 14.34
CA LEU A 164 -8.12 -1.53 14.54
C LEU A 164 -7.75 -1.60 16.03
N ALA A 165 -8.04 -0.56 16.81
CA ALA A 165 -7.79 -0.57 18.25
C ALA A 165 -8.57 -1.69 18.96
N ARG A 166 -9.86 -1.86 18.67
CA ARG A 166 -10.68 -2.95 19.23
C ARG A 166 -10.11 -4.32 18.87
N GLN A 167 -9.88 -4.57 17.58
CA GLN A 167 -9.35 -5.86 17.11
C GLN A 167 -7.95 -6.15 17.65
N PHE A 168 -7.15 -5.12 17.89
CA PHE A 168 -5.83 -5.27 18.48
C PHE A 168 -5.93 -5.71 19.95
N HIS A 169 -6.89 -5.18 20.71
CA HIS A 169 -7.15 -5.58 22.08
C HIS A 169 -7.80 -6.96 22.18
N ASP A 170 -8.82 -7.24 21.38
CA ASP A 170 -9.59 -8.49 21.45
C ASP A 170 -8.75 -9.74 21.07
N LYS A 171 -7.80 -9.60 20.17
CA LYS A 171 -6.86 -10.68 19.77
C LYS A 171 -5.59 -10.73 20.64
N GLY A 172 -5.49 -9.91 21.68
CA GLY A 172 -4.32 -9.73 22.57
C GLY A 172 -4.41 -10.40 23.93
N CYS A 173 -5.58 -11.01 24.24
CA CYS A 173 -5.77 -11.84 25.42
C CYS A 173 -5.57 -13.31 25.10
#